data_d93b5248fe6723212f75e2f98e614dba
#
_entry.id   d93b5248fe6723212f75e2f98e614dba
#
_cell.length_a   1.000
_cell.length_b   1.000
_cell.length_c   1.000
_cell.angle_alpha   90.00
_cell.angle_beta   90.00
_cell.angle_gamma   90.00
#
_symmetry.space_group_name_H-M   'P 1'
#
loop_
_entity.id
_entity.type
_entity.pdbx_description
1 polymer ?
#
loop_
_entity_poly.entity_id
_entity_poly.type
_entity_poly.pdbx_seq_one_letter_code
_entity_poly.pdbx_strand_id
1 'polypeptide(L)'
;MTDNVVERRSAAAGIDVCTLKRPPANALGLPIIEGLHAALDEAAGAKVVVIASEIPGFFAAGADIKHMSTVDAKSFTEYGDKLRGVLDRLAAADKITIAAVDGLALGGGLELAMACSLRVGSASAKFGLPEVKLGLIPGAGGTQRLPRLVGRGRALDIMLTGRQVPAEEAHAMGLIDRLVPAGTAEKAALELAGELIAASLPAQRAVIRTVDAAFDLPLEQGFRYEVEQEQELFESGEAAEGLAAFLEKRPPRFG
;
A
#
# COMPACT_ATOMS: atom_id res chain seq x y z
N MET A 1 12.95 24.82 -10.16
CA MET A 1 12.45 24.22 -8.90
C MET A 1 11.58 23.06 -9.33
N THR A 2 11.97 21.84 -9.06
CA THR A 2 11.08 20.70 -9.30
C THR A 2 9.94 20.84 -8.32
N ASP A 3 8.72 21.06 -8.82
CA ASP A 3 7.52 21.06 -7.99
C ASP A 3 7.51 19.76 -7.17
N ASN A 4 7.50 19.90 -5.85
CA ASN A 4 7.45 18.74 -4.95
C ASN A 4 6.07 18.07 -5.12
N VAL A 5 6.00 17.03 -5.97
CA VAL A 5 4.75 16.33 -6.31
C VAL A 5 4.35 15.24 -5.31
N VAL A 6 5.21 14.98 -4.32
CA VAL A 6 4.92 14.13 -3.16
C VAL A 6 5.41 14.87 -1.93
N GLU A 7 4.52 15.16 -0.99
CA GLU A 7 4.86 15.86 0.24
C GLU A 7 4.76 14.92 1.44
N ARG A 8 5.83 14.88 2.22
CA ARG A 8 5.83 14.18 3.51
C ARG A 8 5.49 15.15 4.64
N ARG A 9 4.59 14.77 5.51
CA ARG A 9 4.32 15.46 6.79
C ARG A 9 4.22 14.47 7.94
N SER A 10 4.65 14.87 9.11
CA SER A 10 4.37 14.13 10.34
C SER A 10 2.95 14.45 10.80
N ALA A 11 2.12 13.43 11.02
CA ALA A 11 0.76 13.57 11.51
C ALA A 11 0.69 13.39 13.03
N ALA A 12 1.50 12.49 13.58
CA ALA A 12 1.68 12.23 15.00
C ALA A 12 3.01 11.52 15.25
N ALA A 13 3.40 11.31 16.49
CA ALA A 13 4.59 10.53 16.82
C ALA A 13 4.53 9.14 16.18
N GLY A 14 5.48 8.83 15.32
CA GLY A 14 5.54 7.54 14.60
C GLY A 14 4.59 7.40 13.41
N ILE A 15 3.81 8.42 13.05
CA ILE A 15 2.88 8.40 11.91
C ILE A 15 3.22 9.53 10.94
N ASP A 16 3.54 9.17 9.72
CA ASP A 16 3.77 10.09 8.61
C ASP A 16 2.72 9.92 7.51
N VAL A 17 2.46 11.01 6.79
CA VAL A 17 1.63 11.01 5.59
C VAL A 17 2.47 11.45 4.41
N CYS A 18 2.44 10.66 3.33
CA CYS A 18 2.99 10.99 2.02
C CYS A 18 1.83 11.36 1.10
N THR A 19 1.67 12.63 0.78
CA THR A 19 0.57 13.15 -0.02
C THR A 19 0.98 13.31 -1.48
N LEU A 20 0.27 12.63 -2.39
CA LEU A 20 0.43 12.79 -3.83
C LEU A 20 -0.27 14.08 -4.29
N LYS A 21 0.43 14.94 -5.05
CA LYS A 21 -0.08 16.25 -5.47
C LYS A 21 0.36 16.67 -6.87
N ARG A 22 0.38 15.72 -7.81
CA ARG A 22 0.70 15.97 -9.22
C ARG A 22 -0.57 16.12 -10.07
N PRO A 23 -0.97 17.35 -10.44
CA PRO A 23 -2.12 17.56 -11.32
C PRO A 23 -1.92 16.91 -12.71
N PRO A 24 -3.01 16.56 -13.42
CA PRO A 24 -4.41 16.69 -12.95
C PRO A 24 -4.88 15.47 -12.13
N ALA A 25 -4.18 14.36 -12.10
CA ALA A 25 -4.72 13.08 -11.63
C ALA A 25 -3.66 12.15 -10.99
N ASN A 26 -2.54 12.66 -10.52
CA ASN A 26 -1.44 11.86 -9.94
C ASN A 26 -0.95 10.73 -10.86
N ALA A 27 -0.79 11.00 -12.17
CA ALA A 27 -0.17 10.02 -13.05
C ALA A 27 1.24 9.66 -12.54
N LEU A 28 1.53 8.36 -12.37
CA LEU A 28 2.74 7.83 -11.74
C LEU A 28 3.95 7.92 -12.69
N GLY A 29 4.30 9.13 -13.10
CA GLY A 29 5.53 9.40 -13.85
C GLY A 29 6.76 9.46 -12.95
N LEU A 30 7.93 9.66 -13.57
CA LEU A 30 9.21 9.73 -12.85
C LEU A 30 9.19 10.69 -11.65
N PRO A 31 8.57 11.90 -11.74
CA PRO A 31 8.53 12.81 -10.59
C PRO A 31 7.81 12.22 -9.36
N ILE A 32 6.70 11.48 -9.55
CA ILE A 32 6.01 10.81 -8.43
C ILE A 32 6.85 9.65 -7.89
N ILE A 33 7.48 8.86 -8.76
CA ILE A 33 8.33 7.73 -8.35
C ILE A 33 9.49 8.23 -7.50
N GLU A 34 10.21 9.25 -7.97
CA GLU A 34 11.32 9.87 -7.24
C GLU A 34 10.85 10.55 -5.95
N GLY A 35 9.72 11.25 -6.00
CA GLY A 35 9.11 11.87 -4.83
C GLY A 35 8.68 10.87 -3.75
N LEU A 36 8.13 9.71 -4.14
CA LEU A 36 7.81 8.64 -3.19
C LEU A 36 9.06 8.05 -2.55
N HIS A 37 10.15 7.83 -3.33
CA HIS A 37 11.42 7.38 -2.76
C HIS A 37 11.94 8.36 -1.72
N ALA A 38 11.99 9.66 -2.05
CA ALA A 38 12.44 10.72 -1.14
C ALA A 38 11.57 10.81 0.12
N ALA A 39 10.23 10.79 -0.03
CA ALA A 39 9.31 10.85 1.10
C ALA A 39 9.45 9.63 2.03
N LEU A 40 9.71 8.43 1.49
CA LEU A 40 9.97 7.22 2.28
C LEU A 40 11.32 7.29 3.01
N ASP A 41 12.34 7.93 2.42
CA ASP A 41 13.63 8.19 3.09
C ASP A 41 13.45 9.16 4.26
N GLU A 42 12.71 10.26 4.04
CA GLU A 42 12.39 11.23 5.08
C GLU A 42 11.53 10.62 6.21
N ALA A 43 10.67 9.63 5.88
CA ALA A 43 9.84 8.90 6.82
C ALA A 43 10.57 7.72 7.51
N ALA A 44 11.92 7.68 7.50
CA ALA A 44 12.69 6.55 8.04
C ALA A 44 12.34 6.22 9.50
N GLY A 45 12.03 7.23 10.33
CA GLY A 45 11.64 7.05 11.73
C GLY A 45 10.16 6.76 11.99
N ALA A 46 9.31 6.75 10.96
CA ALA A 46 7.89 6.44 11.13
C ALA A 46 7.65 4.94 11.32
N LYS A 47 6.70 4.59 12.18
CA LYS A 47 6.17 3.22 12.34
C LYS A 47 5.09 2.93 11.32
N VAL A 48 4.28 3.93 11.01
CA VAL A 48 3.19 3.85 10.01
C VAL A 48 3.31 4.99 9.02
N VAL A 49 3.13 4.69 7.73
CA VAL A 49 3.09 5.66 6.64
C VAL A 49 1.75 5.56 5.92
N VAL A 50 1.02 6.67 5.85
CA VAL A 50 -0.22 6.80 5.08
C VAL A 50 0.12 7.41 3.73
N ILE A 51 -0.30 6.77 2.64
CA ILE A 51 -0.25 7.33 1.29
C ILE A 51 -1.62 7.93 0.98
N ALA A 52 -1.67 9.23 0.75
CA ALA A 52 -2.90 9.98 0.47
C ALA A 52 -2.77 10.83 -0.80
N SER A 53 -3.85 11.48 -1.22
CA SER A 53 -3.89 12.35 -2.38
C SER A 53 -4.55 13.68 -2.06
N GLU A 54 -3.97 14.77 -2.58
CA GLU A 54 -4.56 16.11 -2.54
C GLU A 54 -5.38 16.42 -3.81
N ILE A 55 -5.32 15.58 -4.84
CA ILE A 55 -6.03 15.82 -6.10
C ILE A 55 -7.49 15.37 -5.97
N PRO A 56 -8.46 16.32 -6.07
CA PRO A 56 -9.87 16.00 -5.92
C PRO A 56 -10.33 14.93 -6.91
N GLY A 57 -11.00 13.89 -6.40
CA GLY A 57 -11.53 12.78 -7.20
C GLY A 57 -10.50 11.76 -7.70
N PHE A 58 -9.23 11.91 -7.36
CA PHE A 58 -8.17 10.97 -7.75
C PHE A 58 -7.27 10.61 -6.58
N PHE A 59 -7.08 9.32 -6.36
CA PHE A 59 -5.92 8.82 -5.64
C PHE A 59 -4.72 8.82 -6.59
N ALA A 60 -4.77 8.01 -7.65
CA ALA A 60 -3.83 8.06 -8.76
C ALA A 60 -4.45 7.39 -10.02
N ALA A 61 -4.30 8.04 -11.18
CA ALA A 61 -4.93 7.60 -12.43
C ALA A 61 -4.07 6.62 -13.26
N GLY A 62 -3.06 6.00 -12.67
CA GLY A 62 -2.20 5.02 -13.32
C GLY A 62 -0.87 5.56 -13.78
N ALA A 63 -0.21 4.81 -14.67
CA ALA A 63 1.07 5.19 -15.25
C ALA A 63 0.98 6.47 -16.09
N ASP A 64 2.10 7.13 -16.32
CA ASP A 64 2.17 8.32 -17.17
C ASP A 64 2.12 7.93 -18.66
N ILE A 65 0.89 7.85 -19.20
CA ILE A 65 0.63 7.46 -20.60
C ILE A 65 1.33 8.41 -21.58
N LYS A 66 1.43 9.71 -21.25
CA LYS A 66 2.12 10.68 -22.12
C LYS A 66 3.62 10.32 -22.23
N HIS A 67 4.25 10.00 -21.11
CA HIS A 67 5.63 9.54 -21.11
C HIS A 67 5.76 8.22 -21.88
N MET A 68 4.92 7.24 -21.59
CA MET A 68 4.96 5.92 -22.24
C MET A 68 4.79 5.99 -23.75
N SER A 69 4.01 6.94 -24.29
CA SER A 69 3.78 7.10 -25.73
C SER A 69 4.99 7.66 -26.49
N THR A 70 6.02 8.16 -25.80
CA THR A 70 7.19 8.82 -26.40
C THR A 70 8.47 8.04 -26.26
N VAL A 71 8.46 6.90 -25.57
CA VAL A 71 9.66 6.10 -25.27
C VAL A 71 9.73 4.84 -26.14
N ASP A 72 10.95 4.34 -26.36
CA ASP A 72 11.18 3.04 -26.99
C ASP A 72 10.97 1.88 -26.00
N ALA A 73 11.05 0.66 -26.48
CA ALA A 73 10.81 -0.54 -25.67
C ALA A 73 11.79 -0.67 -24.49
N LYS A 74 13.04 -0.22 -24.65
CA LYS A 74 14.04 -0.26 -23.56
C LYS A 74 13.68 0.73 -22.46
N SER A 75 13.43 1.98 -22.82
CA SER A 75 13.04 3.04 -21.87
C SER A 75 11.68 2.76 -21.22
N PHE A 76 10.76 2.10 -21.93
CA PHE A 76 9.52 1.59 -21.35
C PHE A 76 9.77 0.57 -20.24
N THR A 77 10.69 -0.40 -20.47
CA THR A 77 11.08 -1.38 -19.45
C THR A 77 11.73 -0.70 -18.25
N GLU A 78 12.67 0.21 -18.47
CA GLU A 78 13.35 0.97 -17.41
C GLU A 78 12.37 1.80 -16.54
N TYR A 79 11.36 2.40 -17.17
CA TYR A 79 10.29 3.09 -16.46
C TYR A 79 9.46 2.12 -15.61
N GLY A 80 9.09 0.97 -16.18
CA GLY A 80 8.36 -0.09 -15.47
C GLY A 80 9.15 -0.62 -14.26
N ASP A 81 10.47 -0.80 -14.41
CA ASP A 81 11.35 -1.25 -13.32
C ASP A 81 11.41 -0.21 -12.19
N LYS A 82 11.51 1.08 -12.51
CA LYS A 82 11.48 2.16 -11.51
C LYS A 82 10.14 2.20 -10.77
N LEU A 83 9.03 2.07 -11.48
CA LEU A 83 7.70 2.03 -10.86
C LEU A 83 7.56 0.81 -9.96
N ARG A 84 7.92 -0.40 -10.42
CA ARG A 84 7.93 -1.60 -9.58
C ARG A 84 8.82 -1.42 -8.36
N GLY A 85 10.01 -0.87 -8.52
CA GLY A 85 10.97 -0.66 -7.44
C GLY A 85 10.41 0.17 -6.27
N VAL A 86 9.65 1.25 -6.54
CA VAL A 86 9.04 2.03 -5.46
C VAL A 86 7.85 1.30 -4.82
N LEU A 87 7.08 0.52 -5.60
CA LEU A 87 5.99 -0.29 -5.06
C LEU A 87 6.49 -1.46 -4.22
N ASP A 88 7.56 -2.12 -4.64
CA ASP A 88 8.20 -3.18 -3.88
C ASP A 88 8.82 -2.65 -2.59
N ARG A 89 9.38 -1.43 -2.62
CA ARG A 89 9.84 -0.76 -1.42
C ARG A 89 8.72 -0.48 -0.42
N LEU A 90 7.53 -0.10 -0.89
CA LEU A 90 6.35 0.07 -0.05
C LEU A 90 5.87 -1.25 0.55
N ALA A 91 5.88 -2.33 -0.24
CA ALA A 91 5.43 -3.66 0.19
C ALA A 91 6.41 -4.31 1.17
N ALA A 92 7.73 -4.18 0.91
CA ALA A 92 8.78 -4.73 1.77
C ALA A 92 9.15 -3.80 2.94
N ALA A 93 8.39 -2.71 3.15
CA ALA A 93 8.74 -1.67 4.10
C ALA A 93 8.89 -2.20 5.53
N ASP A 94 9.91 -1.69 6.20
CA ASP A 94 10.10 -1.88 7.64
C ASP A 94 9.07 -1.13 8.49
N LYS A 95 7.99 -0.70 7.91
CA LYS A 95 6.88 0.05 8.51
C LYS A 95 5.56 -0.39 7.90
N ILE A 96 4.48 -0.14 8.59
CA ILE A 96 3.16 -0.45 8.07
C ILE A 96 2.73 0.67 7.12
N THR A 97 2.24 0.32 5.95
CA THR A 97 1.77 1.28 4.95
C THR A 97 0.26 1.20 4.77
N ILE A 98 -0.41 2.35 4.69
CA ILE A 98 -1.87 2.43 4.51
C ILE A 98 -2.16 3.31 3.30
N ALA A 99 -2.86 2.79 2.30
CA ALA A 99 -3.40 3.60 1.22
C ALA A 99 -4.75 4.21 1.65
N ALA A 100 -4.85 5.53 1.63
CA ALA A 100 -6.08 6.29 1.88
C ALA A 100 -6.67 6.76 0.55
N VAL A 101 -7.70 6.06 0.07
CA VAL A 101 -8.22 6.22 -1.29
C VAL A 101 -9.55 6.97 -1.28
N ASP A 102 -9.49 8.26 -1.61
CA ASP A 102 -10.67 9.10 -1.91
C ASP A 102 -10.70 9.40 -3.42
N GLY A 103 -11.53 8.67 -4.19
CA GLY A 103 -11.62 8.85 -5.63
C GLY A 103 -11.01 7.69 -6.45
N LEU A 104 -10.52 7.99 -7.65
CA LEU A 104 -10.07 6.98 -8.60
C LEU A 104 -8.67 6.44 -8.28
N ALA A 105 -8.56 5.11 -8.13
CA ALA A 105 -7.31 4.36 -8.09
C ALA A 105 -7.29 3.40 -9.29
N LEU A 106 -6.65 3.79 -10.39
CA LEU A 106 -6.68 3.06 -11.66
C LEU A 106 -5.29 2.66 -12.10
N GLY A 107 -5.16 1.50 -12.73
CA GLY A 107 -3.88 1.00 -13.25
C GLY A 107 -2.79 1.02 -12.19
N GLY A 108 -1.64 1.62 -12.50
CA GLY A 108 -0.56 1.82 -11.52
C GLY A 108 -1.00 2.45 -10.20
N GLY A 109 -2.08 3.27 -10.19
CA GLY A 109 -2.65 3.84 -8.96
C GLY A 109 -3.29 2.78 -8.06
N LEU A 110 -3.97 1.78 -8.63
CA LEU A 110 -4.43 0.64 -7.87
C LEU A 110 -3.26 -0.28 -7.47
N GLU A 111 -2.25 -0.43 -8.33
CA GLU A 111 -1.05 -1.18 -8.00
C GLU A 111 -0.30 -0.55 -6.82
N LEU A 112 -0.22 0.79 -6.76
CA LEU A 112 0.30 1.54 -5.61
C LEU A 112 -0.51 1.26 -4.33
N ALA A 113 -1.84 1.31 -4.41
CA ALA A 113 -2.69 1.01 -3.25
C ALA A 113 -2.53 -0.44 -2.78
N MET A 114 -2.42 -1.41 -3.70
CA MET A 114 -2.20 -2.83 -3.37
C MET A 114 -0.79 -3.15 -2.86
N ALA A 115 0.19 -2.28 -3.11
CA ALA A 115 1.53 -2.39 -2.52
C ALA A 115 1.58 -1.97 -1.06
N CYS A 116 0.58 -1.21 -0.58
CA CYS A 116 0.44 -0.88 0.83
C CYS A 116 -0.08 -2.09 1.62
N SER A 117 0.30 -2.17 2.91
CA SER A 117 -0.15 -3.25 3.82
C SER A 117 -1.67 -3.25 3.96
N LEU A 118 -2.29 -2.07 4.11
CA LEU A 118 -3.73 -1.91 4.26
C LEU A 118 -4.28 -0.82 3.33
N ARG A 119 -5.58 -0.88 3.03
CA ARG A 119 -6.31 0.04 2.14
C ARG A 119 -7.59 0.52 2.81
N VAL A 120 -7.72 1.83 2.97
CA VAL A 120 -8.95 2.50 3.40
C VAL A 120 -9.55 3.17 2.17
N GLY A 121 -10.72 2.74 1.73
CA GLY A 121 -11.43 3.32 0.60
C GLY A 121 -12.66 4.09 1.05
N SER A 122 -12.88 5.29 0.53
CA SER A 122 -14.14 6.00 0.76
C SER A 122 -15.24 5.56 -0.19
N ALA A 123 -16.49 5.86 0.14
CA ALA A 123 -17.64 5.53 -0.70
C ALA A 123 -17.61 6.19 -2.09
N SER A 124 -16.79 7.23 -2.31
CA SER A 124 -16.55 7.83 -3.62
C SER A 124 -15.46 7.13 -4.44
N ALA A 125 -14.70 6.23 -3.83
CA ALA A 125 -13.58 5.57 -4.48
C ALA A 125 -14.04 4.57 -5.56
N LYS A 126 -13.21 4.47 -6.61
CA LYS A 126 -13.35 3.42 -7.63
C LYS A 126 -11.97 2.86 -7.96
N PHE A 127 -11.93 1.56 -8.18
CA PHE A 127 -10.73 0.79 -8.37
C PHE A 127 -10.75 0.08 -9.73
N GLY A 128 -9.62 -0.12 -10.38
CA GLY A 128 -9.59 -0.87 -11.63
C GLY A 128 -8.20 -0.99 -12.24
N LEU A 129 -8.05 -2.00 -13.10
CA LEU A 129 -6.84 -2.25 -13.89
C LEU A 129 -7.22 -2.28 -15.38
N PRO A 130 -7.35 -1.11 -16.04
CA PRO A 130 -7.87 -1.01 -17.40
C PRO A 130 -6.80 -1.16 -18.50
N GLU A 131 -5.62 -1.64 -18.20
CA GLU A 131 -4.45 -1.70 -19.10
C GLU A 131 -4.74 -2.44 -20.39
N VAL A 132 -5.63 -3.44 -20.38
CA VAL A 132 -6.03 -4.17 -21.61
C VAL A 132 -6.67 -3.26 -22.66
N LYS A 133 -7.26 -2.13 -22.27
CA LYS A 133 -7.81 -1.13 -23.19
C LYS A 133 -6.73 -0.35 -23.93
N LEU A 134 -5.48 -0.46 -23.47
CA LEU A 134 -4.28 0.14 -24.09
C LEU A 134 -3.41 -0.93 -24.78
N GLY A 135 -3.86 -2.19 -24.85
CA GLY A 135 -3.06 -3.29 -25.37
C GLY A 135 -1.91 -3.71 -24.44
N LEU A 136 -2.02 -3.42 -23.16
CA LEU A 136 -1.04 -3.71 -22.12
C LEU A 136 -1.65 -4.60 -21.02
N ILE A 137 -0.80 -4.99 -20.07
CA ILE A 137 -1.22 -5.64 -18.83
C ILE A 137 -0.80 -4.76 -17.64
N PRO A 138 -1.40 -4.93 -16.44
CA PRO A 138 -0.91 -4.33 -15.21
C PRO A 138 0.52 -4.79 -14.92
N GLY A 139 1.50 -3.88 -15.12
CA GLY A 139 2.93 -4.22 -15.16
C GLY A 139 3.70 -3.93 -13.87
N ALA A 140 3.05 -3.31 -12.87
CA ALA A 140 3.69 -2.97 -11.60
C ALA A 140 3.20 -3.85 -10.42
N GLY A 141 2.77 -5.08 -10.72
CA GLY A 141 2.38 -6.08 -9.75
C GLY A 141 0.88 -6.36 -9.67
N GLY A 142 0.04 -5.69 -10.47
CA GLY A 142 -1.42 -5.86 -10.45
C GLY A 142 -1.85 -7.29 -10.75
N THR A 143 -1.21 -7.94 -11.72
CA THR A 143 -1.49 -9.35 -12.06
C THR A 143 -1.11 -10.33 -10.94
N GLN A 144 -0.27 -9.93 -10.01
CA GLN A 144 0.20 -10.74 -8.90
C GLN A 144 -0.55 -10.43 -7.58
N ARG A 145 -0.72 -9.13 -7.27
CA ARG A 145 -1.34 -8.70 -6.01
C ARG A 145 -2.86 -8.82 -6.04
N LEU A 146 -3.52 -8.45 -7.14
CA LEU A 146 -4.99 -8.48 -7.19
C LEU A 146 -5.57 -9.89 -6.95
N PRO A 147 -5.09 -10.98 -7.64
CA PRO A 147 -5.64 -12.32 -7.40
C PRO A 147 -5.38 -12.87 -6.00
N ARG A 148 -4.33 -12.40 -5.31
CA ARG A 148 -4.07 -12.75 -3.91
C ARG A 148 -5.07 -12.09 -2.95
N LEU A 149 -5.58 -10.91 -3.30
CA LEU A 149 -6.59 -10.18 -2.50
C LEU A 149 -8.02 -10.66 -2.75
N VAL A 150 -8.42 -10.79 -4.01
CA VAL A 150 -9.84 -11.00 -4.38
C VAL A 150 -10.13 -12.37 -4.99
N GLY A 151 -9.12 -13.20 -5.15
CA GLY A 151 -9.19 -14.49 -5.83
C GLY A 151 -9.15 -14.36 -7.36
N ARG A 152 -8.74 -15.46 -8.02
CA ARG A 152 -8.47 -15.49 -9.47
C ARG A 152 -9.64 -15.03 -10.34
N GLY A 153 -10.87 -15.48 -10.02
CA GLY A 153 -12.05 -15.19 -10.86
C GLY A 153 -12.37 -13.70 -10.93
N ARG A 154 -12.43 -13.04 -9.78
CA ARG A 154 -12.70 -11.59 -9.69
C ARG A 154 -11.57 -10.77 -10.28
N ALA A 155 -10.30 -11.18 -10.06
CA ALA A 155 -9.15 -10.52 -10.66
C ALA A 155 -9.19 -10.56 -12.18
N LEU A 156 -9.54 -11.71 -12.79
CA LEU A 156 -9.68 -11.84 -14.24
C LEU A 156 -10.83 -10.99 -14.77
N ASP A 157 -12.00 -10.97 -14.10
CA ASP A 157 -13.12 -10.12 -14.50
C ASP A 157 -12.72 -8.65 -14.56
N ILE A 158 -12.07 -8.14 -13.50
CA ILE A 158 -11.62 -6.75 -13.44
C ILE A 158 -10.59 -6.44 -14.53
N MET A 159 -9.56 -7.28 -14.70
CA MET A 159 -8.47 -7.03 -15.63
C MET A 159 -8.85 -7.24 -17.09
N LEU A 160 -9.63 -8.30 -17.43
CA LEU A 160 -9.98 -8.60 -18.80
C LEU A 160 -11.04 -7.63 -19.36
N THR A 161 -11.94 -7.14 -18.52
CA THR A 161 -12.95 -6.15 -18.92
C THR A 161 -12.43 -4.71 -18.79
N GLY A 162 -11.42 -4.49 -17.97
CA GLY A 162 -10.93 -3.16 -17.59
C GLY A 162 -12.04 -2.31 -16.96
N ARG A 163 -13.00 -2.96 -16.27
CA ARG A 163 -14.07 -2.27 -15.56
C ARG A 163 -13.57 -1.58 -14.29
N GLN A 164 -14.31 -0.61 -13.83
CA GLN A 164 -14.11 0.00 -12.53
C GLN A 164 -14.99 -0.72 -11.49
N VAL A 165 -14.44 -0.91 -10.30
CA VAL A 165 -15.08 -1.53 -9.15
C VAL A 165 -15.46 -0.42 -8.16
N PRO A 166 -16.74 -0.23 -7.82
CA PRO A 166 -17.17 0.69 -6.78
C PRO A 166 -16.65 0.28 -5.40
N ALA A 167 -16.57 1.22 -4.47
CA ALA A 167 -15.99 1.00 -3.14
C ALA A 167 -16.71 -0.09 -2.34
N GLU A 168 -18.05 -0.17 -2.42
CA GLU A 168 -18.83 -1.19 -1.73
C GLU A 168 -18.51 -2.59 -2.25
N GLU A 169 -18.40 -2.75 -3.58
CA GLU A 169 -18.00 -4.01 -4.20
C GLU A 169 -16.55 -4.36 -3.85
N ALA A 170 -15.65 -3.36 -3.87
CA ALA A 170 -14.25 -3.53 -3.49
C ALA A 170 -14.10 -4.02 -2.04
N HIS A 171 -14.88 -3.47 -1.12
CA HIS A 171 -14.90 -3.91 0.27
C HIS A 171 -15.49 -5.33 0.41
N ALA A 172 -16.61 -5.61 -0.24
CA ALA A 172 -17.25 -6.93 -0.18
C ALA A 172 -16.38 -8.07 -0.74
N MET A 173 -15.44 -7.76 -1.65
CA MET A 173 -14.53 -8.76 -2.21
C MET A 173 -13.14 -8.80 -1.54
N GLY A 174 -12.86 -7.93 -0.58
CA GLY A 174 -11.57 -7.88 0.12
C GLY A 174 -10.47 -7.08 -0.60
N LEU A 175 -10.83 -6.25 -1.61
CA LEU A 175 -9.87 -5.36 -2.25
C LEU A 175 -9.49 -4.19 -1.36
N ILE A 176 -10.40 -3.68 -0.55
CA ILE A 176 -10.16 -2.71 0.50
C ILE A 176 -10.53 -3.26 1.87
N ASP A 177 -9.80 -2.87 2.90
CA ASP A 177 -9.90 -3.39 4.26
C ASP A 177 -10.94 -2.63 5.10
N ARG A 178 -11.11 -1.33 4.82
CA ARG A 178 -12.13 -0.48 5.46
C ARG A 178 -12.83 0.38 4.42
N LEU A 179 -14.17 0.46 4.52
CA LEU A 179 -15.03 1.35 3.73
C LEU A 179 -15.53 2.47 4.64
N VAL A 180 -15.33 3.72 4.21
CA VAL A 180 -15.66 4.91 5.00
C VAL A 180 -16.46 5.93 4.18
N PRO A 181 -17.13 6.92 4.79
CA PRO A 181 -17.83 7.97 4.06
C PRO A 181 -16.92 8.73 3.08
N ALA A 182 -17.51 9.26 2.00
CA ALA A 182 -16.78 10.04 1.00
C ALA A 182 -16.01 11.21 1.64
N GLY A 183 -14.76 11.42 1.20
CA GLY A 183 -13.88 12.47 1.69
C GLY A 183 -13.27 12.22 3.06
N THR A 184 -13.36 11.01 3.61
CA THR A 184 -12.85 10.71 4.96
C THR A 184 -11.76 9.65 5.01
N ALA A 185 -11.25 9.17 3.85
CA ALA A 185 -10.30 8.06 3.81
C ALA A 185 -8.99 8.38 4.55
N GLU A 186 -8.43 9.58 4.38
CA GLU A 186 -7.20 9.98 5.09
C GLU A 186 -7.42 10.05 6.61
N LYS A 187 -8.53 10.65 7.05
CA LYS A 187 -8.87 10.71 8.48
C LYS A 187 -8.97 9.31 9.07
N ALA A 188 -9.69 8.41 8.42
CA ALA A 188 -9.87 7.03 8.89
C ALA A 188 -8.56 6.22 8.83
N ALA A 189 -7.68 6.48 7.84
CA ALA A 189 -6.36 5.89 7.78
C ALA A 189 -5.47 6.35 8.95
N LEU A 190 -5.57 7.62 9.36
CA LEU A 190 -4.86 8.15 10.53
C LEU A 190 -5.40 7.57 11.83
N GLU A 191 -6.70 7.36 11.96
CA GLU A 191 -7.31 6.68 13.11
C GLU A 191 -6.80 5.23 13.19
N LEU A 192 -6.79 4.51 12.07
CA LEU A 192 -6.22 3.16 11.99
C LEU A 192 -4.72 3.15 12.33
N ALA A 193 -3.94 4.13 11.84
CA ALA A 193 -2.53 4.26 12.18
C ALA A 193 -2.33 4.44 13.69
N GLY A 194 -3.21 5.21 14.34
CA GLY A 194 -3.23 5.38 15.80
C GLY A 194 -3.47 4.06 16.55
N GLU A 195 -4.35 3.19 16.04
CA GLU A 195 -4.55 1.84 16.59
C GLU A 195 -3.29 0.98 16.44
N LEU A 196 -2.64 1.05 15.28
CA LEU A 196 -1.47 0.22 14.94
C LEU A 196 -0.22 0.58 15.76
N ILE A 197 0.05 1.87 15.99
CA ILE A 197 1.24 2.29 16.75
C ILE A 197 1.19 1.89 18.24
N ALA A 198 0.03 1.53 18.76
CA ALA A 198 -0.12 1.04 20.14
C ALA A 198 0.39 -0.40 20.33
N ALA A 199 0.62 -1.14 19.24
CA ALA A 199 1.13 -2.50 19.26
C ALA A 199 2.62 -2.56 18.89
N SER A 200 3.25 -3.71 19.15
CA SER A 200 4.65 -3.96 18.80
C SER A 200 4.85 -3.91 17.28
N LEU A 201 5.65 -2.97 16.80
CA LEU A 201 6.00 -2.87 15.38
C LEU A 201 6.81 -4.10 14.89
N PRO A 202 7.79 -4.64 15.63
CA PRO A 202 8.45 -5.89 15.24
C PRO A 202 7.46 -7.06 15.06
N ALA A 203 6.49 -7.21 15.97
CA ALA A 203 5.47 -8.25 15.85
C ALA A 203 4.57 -8.03 14.61
N GLN A 204 4.13 -6.80 14.35
CA GLN A 204 3.33 -6.48 13.17
C GLN A 204 4.09 -6.73 11.87
N ARG A 205 5.38 -6.43 11.81
CA ARG A 205 6.25 -6.76 10.67
C ARG A 205 6.37 -8.27 10.45
N ALA A 206 6.53 -9.04 11.54
CA ALA A 206 6.56 -10.49 11.47
C ALA A 206 5.24 -11.05 10.92
N VAL A 207 4.09 -10.52 11.37
CA VAL A 207 2.76 -10.88 10.82
C VAL A 207 2.70 -10.60 9.31
N ILE A 208 3.13 -9.44 8.84
CA ILE A 208 3.12 -9.11 7.40
C ILE A 208 3.98 -10.13 6.63
N ARG A 209 5.23 -10.37 7.08
CA ARG A 209 6.14 -11.31 6.41
C ARG A 209 5.60 -12.73 6.36
N THR A 210 5.02 -13.23 7.45
CA THR A 210 4.46 -14.59 7.51
C THR A 210 3.19 -14.74 6.68
N VAL A 211 2.32 -13.72 6.65
CA VAL A 211 1.11 -13.69 5.81
C VAL A 211 1.49 -13.65 4.32
N ASP A 212 2.47 -12.82 3.93
CA ASP A 212 2.94 -12.77 2.55
C ASP A 212 3.58 -14.10 2.13
N ALA A 213 4.40 -14.69 3.00
CA ALA A 213 5.03 -16.00 2.76
C ALA A 213 4.00 -17.14 2.57
N ALA A 214 2.79 -17.02 3.12
CA ALA A 214 1.73 -18.02 2.94
C ALA A 214 1.28 -18.20 1.48
N PHE A 215 1.53 -17.23 0.61
CA PHE A 215 1.22 -17.32 -0.81
C PHE A 215 2.36 -17.91 -1.66
N ASP A 216 3.56 -18.02 -1.10
CA ASP A 216 4.77 -18.40 -1.83
C ASP A 216 5.38 -19.71 -1.31
N LEU A 217 5.09 -20.09 -0.06
CA LEU A 217 5.62 -21.29 0.58
C LEU A 217 4.59 -22.42 0.65
N PRO A 218 5.00 -23.69 0.52
CA PRO A 218 4.19 -24.82 0.94
C PRO A 218 3.83 -24.72 2.44
N LEU A 219 2.64 -25.15 2.82
CA LEU A 219 2.08 -24.98 4.18
C LEU A 219 3.03 -25.38 5.31
N GLU A 220 3.70 -26.52 5.19
CA GLU A 220 4.68 -26.96 6.20
C GLU A 220 5.89 -26.01 6.33
N GLN A 221 6.34 -25.43 5.23
CA GLN A 221 7.42 -24.44 5.24
C GLN A 221 6.95 -23.13 5.83
N GLY A 222 5.70 -22.73 5.53
CA GLY A 222 5.03 -21.58 6.13
C GLY A 222 4.96 -21.70 7.66
N PHE A 223 4.56 -22.85 8.19
CA PHE A 223 4.55 -23.10 9.64
C PHE A 223 5.94 -23.02 10.28
N ARG A 224 6.97 -23.53 9.62
CA ARG A 224 8.35 -23.41 10.13
C ARG A 224 8.78 -21.94 10.17
N TYR A 225 8.50 -21.20 9.11
CA TYR A 225 8.82 -19.77 9.04
C TYR A 225 8.07 -18.96 10.12
N GLU A 226 6.80 -19.29 10.38
CA GLU A 226 6.00 -18.69 11.47
C GLU A 226 6.67 -18.90 12.84
N VAL A 227 7.08 -20.13 13.14
CA VAL A 227 7.79 -20.47 14.39
C VAL A 227 9.13 -19.72 14.52
N GLU A 228 9.90 -19.62 13.43
CA GLU A 228 11.15 -18.85 13.41
C GLU A 228 10.90 -17.37 13.75
N GLN A 229 9.87 -16.76 13.15
CA GLN A 229 9.51 -15.36 13.42
C GLN A 229 9.00 -15.15 14.86
N GLU A 230 8.25 -16.11 15.41
CA GLU A 230 7.78 -16.07 16.79
C GLU A 230 8.94 -16.18 17.79
N GLN A 231 9.90 -17.08 17.52
CA GLN A 231 11.11 -17.25 18.33
C GLN A 231 11.96 -15.96 18.34
N GLU A 232 12.20 -15.33 17.18
CA GLU A 232 12.92 -14.05 17.08
C GLU A 232 12.27 -12.97 17.96
N LEU A 233 10.92 -12.86 17.93
CA LEU A 233 10.19 -11.90 18.75
C LEU A 233 10.31 -12.18 20.24
N PHE A 234 10.31 -13.45 20.63
CA PHE A 234 10.47 -13.84 22.03
C PHE A 234 11.90 -13.53 22.53
N GLU A 235 12.92 -13.83 21.73
CA GLU A 235 14.33 -13.58 22.04
C GLU A 235 14.68 -12.07 22.07
N SER A 236 14.02 -11.25 21.24
CA SER A 236 14.23 -9.79 21.20
C SER A 236 13.72 -9.04 22.42
N GLY A 237 12.89 -9.67 23.24
CA GLY A 237 12.28 -9.07 24.44
C GLY A 237 10.91 -8.39 24.20
N GLU A 238 10.43 -8.30 22.96
CA GLU A 238 9.09 -7.74 22.65
C GLU A 238 7.98 -8.53 23.38
N ALA A 239 8.04 -9.84 23.35
CA ALA A 239 7.09 -10.70 24.06
C ALA A 239 7.14 -10.51 25.60
N ALA A 240 8.31 -10.26 26.16
CA ALA A 240 8.46 -10.04 27.60
C ALA A 240 7.69 -8.80 28.10
N GLU A 241 7.79 -7.67 27.40
CA GLU A 241 7.02 -6.47 27.72
C GLU A 241 5.51 -6.71 27.54
N GLY A 242 5.09 -7.31 26.42
CA GLY A 242 3.68 -7.58 26.15
C GLY A 242 3.05 -8.48 27.21
N LEU A 243 3.72 -9.57 27.60
CA LEU A 243 3.27 -10.51 28.62
C LEU A 243 3.23 -9.86 30.02
N ALA A 244 4.27 -9.11 30.40
CA ALA A 244 4.30 -8.39 31.66
C ALA A 244 3.16 -7.36 31.75
N ALA A 245 2.97 -6.55 30.71
CA ALA A 245 1.89 -5.57 30.66
C ALA A 245 0.51 -6.22 30.78
N PHE A 246 0.29 -7.37 30.11
CA PHE A 246 -0.97 -8.11 30.19
C PHE A 246 -1.24 -8.62 31.60
N LEU A 247 -0.24 -9.21 32.27
CA LEU A 247 -0.37 -9.72 33.65
C LEU A 247 -0.60 -8.60 34.67
N GLU A 248 0.06 -7.47 34.44
CA GLU A 248 -0.05 -6.28 35.29
C GLU A 248 -1.30 -5.42 34.98
N LYS A 249 -2.09 -5.78 33.94
CA LYS A 249 -3.28 -5.06 33.47
C LYS A 249 -3.00 -3.59 33.13
N ARG A 250 -1.87 -3.32 32.52
CA ARG A 250 -1.47 -2.00 32.03
C ARG A 250 -1.29 -2.02 30.50
N PRO A 251 -1.32 -0.86 29.82
CA PRO A 251 -0.89 -0.76 28.45
C PRO A 251 0.59 -1.15 28.29
N PRO A 252 0.97 -1.88 27.22
CA PRO A 252 2.36 -2.18 26.93
C PRO A 252 3.11 -0.91 26.47
N ARG A 253 4.41 -0.90 26.64
CA ARG A 253 5.32 0.17 26.20
C ARG A 253 6.36 -0.39 25.25
N PHE A 254 5.95 -0.61 24.02
CA PHE A 254 6.85 -1.04 22.96
C PHE A 254 7.76 0.10 22.49
N GLY A 255 9.04 -0.20 22.23
CA GLY A 255 10.10 0.74 21.81
C GLY A 255 9.96 1.28 20.38
#